data_7568c4bdb91ed864d8b86bd43914f354
#
_entry.id   7568c4bdb91ed864d8b86bd43914f354
#
_cell.length_a   1.000
_cell.length_b   1.000
_cell.length_c   1.000
_cell.angle_alpha   90.00
_cell.angle_beta   90.00
_cell.angle_gamma   90.00
#
_symmetry.space_group_name_H-M   'P 1'
#
loop_
_entity.id
_entity.type
_entity.pdbx_description
1 polymer ?
#
loop_
_entity_poly.entity_id
_entity_poly.type
_entity_poly.pdbx_seq_one_letter_code
_entity_poly.pdbx_strand_id
1 'polypeptide(L)'
;MANVAVLLAPGFEEAEAIITIDILRRLQIEVETLACAESRAVVSYHNIPMVADSTLTERINKLYDTVVLPGGPQGSVNLAANQEVIRFVSAHDEHGKLICPICSAAARVLGGNGLLKGRRYVCSGDLWQSVDDGVYVDAPVVEDNNLISGKGLGHAFDFALTLSAHLLGDDAPVRDHAEHIYYRW
;
A
#
# COMPACT_ATOMS: atom_id res chain seq x y z
N MET A 1 19.23 -3.47 2.52
CA MET A 1 18.00 -3.13 3.26
C MET A 1 16.89 -3.00 2.25
N ALA A 2 15.70 -3.54 2.58
CA ALA A 2 14.53 -3.41 1.71
C ALA A 2 14.12 -1.93 1.60
N ASN A 3 13.71 -1.52 0.39
CA ASN A 3 13.23 -0.17 0.13
C ASN A 3 11.77 -0.20 -0.34
N VAL A 4 10.96 0.70 0.19
CA VAL A 4 9.51 0.76 0.01
C VAL A 4 9.10 2.09 -0.61
N ALA A 5 8.32 2.06 -1.69
CA ALA A 5 7.62 3.22 -2.21
C ALA A 5 6.19 3.28 -1.64
N VAL A 6 5.77 4.41 -1.08
CA VAL A 6 4.38 4.66 -0.69
C VAL A 6 3.78 5.69 -1.62
N LEU A 7 2.77 5.31 -2.41
CA LEU A 7 2.16 6.15 -3.43
C LEU A 7 1.04 7.02 -2.83
N LEU A 8 1.20 8.33 -2.88
CA LEU A 8 0.26 9.30 -2.32
C LEU A 8 -0.43 10.08 -3.43
N ALA A 9 -1.68 9.73 -3.75
CA ALA A 9 -2.52 10.53 -4.64
C ALA A 9 -3.42 11.49 -3.82
N PRO A 10 -3.84 12.64 -4.37
CA PRO A 10 -4.79 13.52 -3.69
C PRO A 10 -6.03 12.75 -3.20
N GLY A 11 -6.42 12.95 -1.94
CA GLY A 11 -7.51 12.23 -1.29
C GLY A 11 -7.13 10.83 -0.75
N PHE A 12 -5.83 10.53 -0.60
CA PHE A 12 -5.39 9.32 0.08
C PHE A 12 -5.87 9.26 1.54
N GLU A 13 -6.06 8.07 2.09
CA GLU A 13 -6.40 7.89 3.50
C GLU A 13 -5.15 8.11 4.36
N GLU A 14 -5.12 9.21 5.08
CA GLU A 14 -3.93 9.65 5.84
C GLU A 14 -3.53 8.67 6.94
N ALA A 15 -4.50 8.10 7.67
CA ALA A 15 -4.16 7.21 8.77
C ALA A 15 -3.56 5.90 8.25
N GLU A 16 -4.06 5.34 7.16
CA GLU A 16 -3.48 4.14 6.53
C GLU A 16 -2.04 4.40 6.06
N ALA A 17 -1.81 5.54 5.41
CA ALA A 17 -0.49 5.92 4.92
C ALA A 17 0.49 6.15 6.07
N ILE A 18 0.12 6.97 7.07
CA ILE A 18 1.02 7.35 8.17
C ILE A 18 1.34 6.17 9.08
N ILE A 19 0.36 5.33 9.43
CA ILE A 19 0.61 4.11 10.23
C ILE A 19 1.61 3.21 9.51
N THR A 20 1.40 2.97 8.21
CA THR A 20 2.31 2.13 7.42
C THR A 20 3.72 2.72 7.37
N ILE A 21 3.86 4.02 7.06
CA ILE A 21 5.16 4.71 7.00
C ILE A 21 5.86 4.67 8.37
N ASP A 22 5.14 4.98 9.46
CA ASP A 22 5.72 5.06 10.80
C ASP A 22 6.24 3.69 11.26
N ILE A 23 5.43 2.63 11.13
CA ILE A 23 5.82 1.27 11.52
C ILE A 23 7.05 0.79 10.74
N LEU A 24 7.05 0.95 9.42
CA LEU A 24 8.19 0.55 8.59
C LEU A 24 9.47 1.29 8.99
N ARG A 25 9.39 2.62 9.16
CA ARG A 25 10.54 3.43 9.54
C ARG A 25 11.06 3.11 10.95
N ARG A 26 10.18 2.80 11.91
CA ARG A 26 10.57 2.34 13.26
C ARG A 26 11.35 1.03 13.22
N LEU A 27 10.99 0.15 12.30
CA LEU A 27 11.69 -1.13 12.05
C LEU A 27 12.90 -0.99 11.11
N GLN A 28 13.38 0.25 10.87
CA GLN A 28 14.55 0.58 10.06
C GLN A 28 14.43 0.12 8.60
N ILE A 29 13.20 -0.01 8.09
CA ILE A 29 12.93 -0.25 6.68
C ILE A 29 12.93 1.11 5.96
N GLU A 30 13.64 1.20 4.84
CA GLU A 30 13.72 2.45 4.05
C GLU A 30 12.39 2.72 3.36
N VAL A 31 11.81 3.89 3.61
CA VAL A 31 10.53 4.31 3.00
C VAL A 31 10.70 5.64 2.29
N GLU A 32 10.37 5.67 1.00
CA GLU A 32 10.25 6.88 0.18
C GLU A 32 8.78 7.10 -0.17
N THR A 33 8.23 8.25 0.17
CA THR A 33 6.87 8.65 -0.19
C THR A 33 6.87 9.34 -1.55
N LEU A 34 5.98 8.92 -2.45
CA LEU A 34 5.90 9.41 -3.83
C LEU A 34 4.55 10.07 -4.08
N ALA A 35 4.56 11.37 -4.34
CA ALA A 35 3.36 12.09 -4.75
C ALA A 35 2.96 11.67 -6.18
N CYS A 36 1.74 11.16 -6.33
CA CYS A 36 1.13 10.86 -7.65
C CYS A 36 0.38 12.09 -8.16
N ALA A 37 1.06 13.22 -8.21
CA ALA A 37 0.61 14.54 -8.60
C ALA A 37 1.80 15.36 -9.15
N GLU A 38 1.54 16.52 -9.75
CA GLU A 38 2.59 17.40 -10.28
C GLU A 38 3.53 17.97 -9.19
N SER A 39 3.00 18.12 -7.97
CA SER A 39 3.71 18.65 -6.80
C SER A 39 3.91 17.58 -5.75
N ARG A 40 4.99 17.69 -4.96
CA ARG A 40 5.21 16.87 -3.76
C ARG A 40 4.17 17.12 -2.66
N ALA A 41 3.51 18.29 -2.66
CA ALA A 41 2.44 18.59 -1.72
C ALA A 41 1.15 17.88 -2.15
N VAL A 42 0.65 17.00 -1.30
CA VAL A 42 -0.56 16.21 -1.53
C VAL A 42 -1.50 16.41 -0.35
N VAL A 43 -2.79 16.58 -0.62
CA VAL A 43 -3.83 16.75 0.41
C VAL A 43 -4.56 15.41 0.58
N SER A 44 -4.68 14.97 1.82
CA SER A 44 -5.34 13.72 2.18
C SER A 44 -6.87 13.81 2.12
N TYR A 45 -7.54 12.71 2.42
CA TYR A 45 -9.01 12.61 2.42
C TYR A 45 -9.68 13.59 3.41
N HIS A 46 -9.10 13.80 4.59
CA HIS A 46 -9.61 14.76 5.57
C HIS A 46 -8.87 16.13 5.55
N ASN A 47 -8.38 16.51 4.37
CA ASN A 47 -7.73 17.81 4.13
C ASN A 47 -6.45 18.07 4.94
N ILE A 48 -5.70 17.03 5.28
CA ILE A 48 -4.39 17.15 5.90
C ILE A 48 -3.33 17.28 4.80
N PRO A 49 -2.60 18.40 4.71
CA PRO A 49 -1.52 18.54 3.75
C PRO A 49 -0.31 17.70 4.16
N MET A 50 0.27 16.97 3.22
CA MET A 50 1.49 16.21 3.40
C MET A 50 2.46 16.52 2.25
N VAL A 51 3.74 16.61 2.55
CA VAL A 51 4.80 16.77 1.54
C VAL A 51 5.51 15.44 1.38
N ALA A 52 5.42 14.84 0.21
CA ALA A 52 6.11 13.61 -0.14
C ALA A 52 7.62 13.85 -0.37
N ASP A 53 8.42 12.79 -0.22
CA ASP A 53 9.87 12.85 -0.43
C ASP A 53 10.23 13.15 -1.89
N SER A 54 9.45 12.62 -2.83
CA SER A 54 9.60 12.82 -4.29
C SER A 54 8.24 12.83 -4.99
N THR A 55 8.22 13.11 -6.29
CA THR A 55 7.06 12.78 -7.14
C THR A 55 7.25 11.41 -7.78
N LEU A 56 6.15 10.76 -8.18
CA LEU A 56 6.20 9.50 -8.93
C LEU A 56 6.97 9.68 -10.24
N THR A 57 6.76 10.77 -10.96
CA THR A 57 7.46 11.09 -12.22
C THR A 57 8.98 11.15 -12.03
N GLU A 58 9.48 11.75 -10.93
CA GLU A 58 10.91 11.77 -10.61
C GLU A 58 11.50 10.37 -10.35
N ARG A 59 10.67 9.41 -9.99
CA ARG A 59 11.05 8.03 -9.62
C ARG A 59 10.50 6.96 -10.55
N ILE A 60 9.92 7.34 -11.68
CA ILE A 60 9.18 6.43 -12.55
C ILE A 60 9.99 5.20 -13.03
N ASN A 61 11.30 5.34 -13.13
CA ASN A 61 12.21 4.28 -13.55
C ASN A 61 12.95 3.60 -12.39
N LYS A 62 12.70 4.02 -11.13
CA LYS A 62 13.30 3.38 -9.95
C LYS A 62 12.51 2.14 -9.57
N LEU A 63 13.20 1.01 -9.39
CA LEU A 63 12.59 -0.22 -8.90
C LEU A 63 12.78 -0.31 -7.39
N TYR A 64 11.68 -0.45 -6.67
CA TYR A 64 11.63 -0.68 -5.23
C TYR A 64 11.38 -2.15 -4.92
N ASP A 65 11.68 -2.60 -3.71
CA ASP A 65 11.33 -3.96 -3.29
C ASP A 65 9.85 -4.11 -3.02
N THR A 66 9.18 -2.99 -2.68
CA THR A 66 7.76 -2.95 -2.34
C THR A 66 7.11 -1.67 -2.79
N VAL A 67 5.87 -1.77 -3.27
CA VAL A 67 4.99 -0.63 -3.57
C VAL A 67 3.75 -0.70 -2.68
N VAL A 68 3.55 0.29 -1.82
CA VAL A 68 2.36 0.45 -0.97
C VAL A 68 1.37 1.41 -1.61
N LEU A 69 0.11 1.02 -1.64
CA LEU A 69 -1.02 1.77 -2.20
C LEU A 69 -2.05 2.02 -1.10
N PRO A 70 -2.04 3.18 -0.43
CA PRO A 70 -3.07 3.55 0.53
C PRO A 70 -4.45 3.65 -0.12
N GLY A 71 -5.49 3.49 0.68
CA GLY A 71 -6.85 3.68 0.23
C GLY A 71 -7.28 5.15 0.20
N GLY A 72 -8.51 5.37 0.63
CA GLY A 72 -9.21 6.64 0.53
C GLY A 72 -10.18 6.66 -0.64
N PRO A 73 -11.41 7.17 -0.44
CA PRO A 73 -12.44 7.15 -1.49
C PRO A 73 -12.01 7.82 -2.78
N GLN A 74 -11.37 8.99 -2.70
CA GLN A 74 -10.87 9.72 -3.86
C GLN A 74 -9.44 9.31 -4.21
N GLY A 75 -8.58 9.02 -3.21
CA GLY A 75 -7.18 8.64 -3.41
C GLY A 75 -7.03 7.41 -4.28
N SER A 76 -7.77 6.34 -3.99
CA SER A 76 -7.73 5.11 -4.77
C SER A 76 -8.32 5.27 -6.19
N VAL A 77 -9.30 6.16 -6.38
CA VAL A 77 -9.80 6.51 -7.72
C VAL A 77 -8.73 7.25 -8.52
N ASN A 78 -8.05 8.21 -7.90
CA ASN A 78 -6.97 8.96 -8.53
C ASN A 78 -5.76 8.08 -8.88
N LEU A 79 -5.38 7.14 -7.98
CA LEU A 79 -4.36 6.15 -8.27
C LEU A 79 -4.75 5.26 -9.47
N ALA A 80 -5.98 4.74 -9.46
CA ALA A 80 -6.48 3.84 -10.51
C ALA A 80 -6.54 4.50 -11.89
N ALA A 81 -6.84 5.80 -11.95
CA ALA A 81 -6.93 6.57 -13.18
C ALA A 81 -5.57 7.06 -13.72
N ASN A 82 -4.54 7.06 -12.87
CA ASN A 82 -3.21 7.56 -13.26
C ASN A 82 -2.40 6.49 -13.99
N GLN A 83 -2.19 6.68 -15.30
CA GLN A 83 -1.46 5.73 -16.13
C GLN A 83 0.01 5.54 -15.75
N GLU A 84 0.65 6.53 -15.11
CA GLU A 84 2.01 6.38 -14.58
C GLU A 84 2.03 5.45 -13.37
N VAL A 85 1.01 5.55 -12.48
CA VAL A 85 0.82 4.62 -11.34
C VAL A 85 0.63 3.20 -11.85
N ILE A 86 -0.27 2.99 -12.83
CA ILE A 86 -0.55 1.66 -13.36
C ILE A 86 0.69 1.04 -14.00
N ARG A 87 1.45 1.80 -14.80
CA ARG A 87 2.72 1.34 -15.38
C ARG A 87 3.76 1.02 -14.30
N PHE A 88 3.88 1.87 -13.28
CA PHE A 88 4.82 1.68 -12.18
C PHE A 88 4.51 0.41 -11.39
N VAL A 89 3.25 0.20 -11.01
CA VAL A 89 2.81 -1.01 -10.30
C VAL A 89 3.00 -2.25 -11.16
N SER A 90 2.62 -2.21 -12.45
CA SER A 90 2.79 -3.33 -13.37
C SER A 90 4.25 -3.74 -13.53
N ALA A 91 5.15 -2.75 -13.69
CA ALA A 91 6.58 -3.02 -13.81
C ALA A 91 7.15 -3.69 -12.54
N HIS A 92 6.72 -3.26 -11.35
CA HIS A 92 7.12 -3.89 -10.09
C HIS A 92 6.58 -5.33 -9.99
N ASP A 93 5.31 -5.54 -10.33
CA ASP A 93 4.69 -6.87 -10.34
C ASP A 93 5.39 -7.84 -11.31
N GLU A 94 5.73 -7.38 -12.52
CA GLU A 94 6.46 -8.15 -13.52
C GLU A 94 7.89 -8.54 -13.07
N HIS A 95 8.51 -7.73 -12.22
CA HIS A 95 9.79 -8.03 -11.59
C HIS A 95 9.67 -8.81 -10.28
N GLY A 96 8.47 -9.33 -9.95
CA GLY A 96 8.22 -10.09 -8.73
C GLY A 96 8.37 -9.28 -7.44
N LYS A 97 8.29 -7.94 -7.54
CA LYS A 97 8.33 -7.05 -6.39
C LYS A 97 7.00 -7.05 -5.67
N LEU A 98 7.03 -6.80 -4.36
CA LEU A 98 5.85 -6.85 -3.51
C LEU A 98 4.90 -5.69 -3.79
N ILE A 99 3.62 -5.98 -3.99
CA ILE A 99 2.56 -5.00 -4.18
C ILE A 99 1.63 -5.05 -2.97
N CYS A 100 1.46 -3.91 -2.30
CA CYS A 100 0.81 -3.84 -0.99
C CYS A 100 -0.33 -2.80 -0.96
N PRO A 101 -1.51 -3.12 -1.51
CA PRO A 101 -2.68 -2.26 -1.40
C PRO A 101 -3.36 -2.42 -0.04
N ILE A 102 -3.93 -1.34 0.49
CA ILE A 102 -4.83 -1.40 1.64
C ILE A 102 -6.17 -0.76 1.31
N CYS A 103 -7.24 -1.21 1.97
CA CYS A 103 -8.59 -0.65 1.88
C CYS A 103 -9.17 -0.75 0.46
N SER A 104 -9.59 0.37 -0.12
CA SER A 104 -10.17 0.42 -1.46
C SER A 104 -9.16 0.22 -2.60
N ALA A 105 -7.85 0.34 -2.32
CA ALA A 105 -6.83 0.29 -3.36
C ALA A 105 -6.72 -1.09 -4.02
N ALA A 106 -6.90 -2.20 -3.28
CA ALA A 106 -6.85 -3.54 -3.86
C ALA A 106 -7.90 -3.72 -4.98
N ALA A 107 -9.15 -3.35 -4.70
CA ALA A 107 -10.23 -3.47 -5.67
C ALA A 107 -10.11 -2.43 -6.81
N ARG A 108 -9.92 -1.15 -6.46
CA ARG A 108 -9.96 -0.07 -7.45
C ARG A 108 -8.72 0.02 -8.32
N VAL A 109 -7.53 -0.08 -7.70
CA VAL A 109 -6.27 0.07 -8.44
C VAL A 109 -5.90 -1.24 -9.11
N LEU A 110 -5.84 -2.34 -8.35
CA LEU A 110 -5.43 -3.63 -8.93
C LEU A 110 -6.59 -4.28 -9.69
N GLY A 111 -7.73 -4.51 -9.06
CA GLY A 111 -8.89 -5.14 -9.69
C GLY A 111 -9.41 -4.36 -10.89
N GLY A 112 -9.55 -3.04 -10.75
CA GLY A 112 -10.01 -2.17 -11.84
C GLY A 112 -9.08 -2.10 -13.07
N ASN A 113 -7.83 -2.58 -12.94
CA ASN A 113 -6.84 -2.57 -14.02
C ASN A 113 -6.30 -3.98 -14.35
N GLY A 114 -6.97 -5.05 -13.90
CA GLY A 114 -6.58 -6.44 -14.22
C GLY A 114 -5.23 -6.86 -13.63
N LEU A 115 -4.84 -6.29 -12.48
CA LEU A 115 -3.55 -6.51 -11.84
C LEU A 115 -3.60 -7.49 -10.66
N LEU A 116 -4.77 -8.02 -10.29
CA LEU A 116 -4.86 -9.08 -9.29
C LEU A 116 -4.44 -10.44 -9.85
N LYS A 117 -4.70 -10.70 -11.12
CA LYS A 117 -4.20 -11.88 -11.85
C LYS A 117 -4.54 -13.21 -11.16
N GLY A 118 -5.76 -13.32 -10.64
CA GLY A 118 -6.24 -14.52 -9.94
C GLY A 118 -5.78 -14.66 -8.49
N ARG A 119 -4.97 -13.75 -7.97
CA ARG A 119 -4.47 -13.78 -6.59
C ARG A 119 -5.60 -13.57 -5.59
N ARG A 120 -5.46 -14.18 -4.40
CA ARG A 120 -6.32 -13.91 -3.26
C ARG A 120 -6.01 -12.51 -2.71
N TYR A 121 -7.07 -11.80 -2.32
CA TYR A 121 -6.93 -10.44 -1.79
C TYR A 121 -8.06 -10.11 -0.83
N VAL A 122 -7.88 -9.04 -0.07
CA VAL A 122 -8.92 -8.38 0.71
C VAL A 122 -9.02 -6.91 0.33
N CYS A 123 -10.20 -6.34 0.46
CA CYS A 123 -10.44 -4.90 0.30
C CYS A 123 -11.56 -4.43 1.23
N SER A 124 -11.79 -3.12 1.29
CA SER A 124 -12.84 -2.54 2.11
C SER A 124 -14.24 -2.69 1.50
N GLY A 125 -15.24 -2.85 2.37
CA GLY A 125 -16.65 -2.85 1.99
C GLY A 125 -17.00 -3.90 0.94
N ASP A 126 -17.92 -3.52 0.05
CA ASP A 126 -18.45 -4.40 -1.00
C ASP A 126 -17.74 -4.22 -2.36
N LEU A 127 -16.60 -3.54 -2.39
CA LEU A 127 -15.88 -3.26 -3.64
C LEU A 127 -15.45 -4.52 -4.40
N TRP A 128 -15.23 -5.62 -3.69
CA TRP A 128 -14.90 -6.92 -4.28
C TRP A 128 -15.96 -7.43 -5.25
N GLN A 129 -17.23 -7.02 -5.10
CA GLN A 129 -18.33 -7.45 -5.98
C GLN A 129 -18.18 -6.97 -7.43
N SER A 130 -17.35 -5.96 -7.66
CA SER A 130 -17.05 -5.42 -9.00
C SER A 130 -15.70 -5.85 -9.56
N VAL A 131 -15.06 -6.87 -8.95
CA VAL A 131 -13.71 -7.34 -9.33
C VAL A 131 -13.80 -8.78 -9.81
N ASP A 132 -13.37 -9.00 -11.04
CA ASP A 132 -13.46 -10.32 -11.71
C ASP A 132 -12.11 -11.04 -11.81
N ASP A 133 -10.98 -10.35 -11.59
CA ASP A 133 -9.64 -10.88 -11.82
C ASP A 133 -8.90 -11.36 -10.56
N GLY A 134 -9.59 -11.45 -9.42
CA GLY A 134 -9.02 -11.90 -8.14
C GLY A 134 -10.00 -12.71 -7.29
N VAL A 135 -9.49 -13.32 -6.23
CA VAL A 135 -10.29 -14.11 -5.28
C VAL A 135 -10.40 -13.39 -3.96
N TYR A 136 -11.56 -12.82 -3.66
CA TYR A 136 -11.80 -12.13 -2.40
C TYR A 136 -11.76 -13.09 -1.20
N VAL A 137 -11.07 -12.67 -0.14
CA VAL A 137 -11.01 -13.38 1.15
C VAL A 137 -11.34 -12.38 2.25
N ASP A 138 -12.33 -12.67 3.08
CA ASP A 138 -12.69 -11.84 4.22
C ASP A 138 -11.74 -12.08 5.41
N ALA A 139 -10.65 -11.32 5.46
CA ALA A 139 -9.63 -11.38 6.49
C ALA A 139 -9.05 -9.97 6.75
N PRO A 140 -8.41 -9.72 7.91
CA PRO A 140 -7.71 -8.47 8.18
C PRO A 140 -6.62 -8.13 7.15
N VAL A 141 -5.81 -9.13 6.83
CA VAL A 141 -4.71 -9.08 5.85
C VAL A 141 -4.69 -10.39 5.07
N VAL A 142 -4.42 -10.32 3.79
CA VAL A 142 -4.25 -11.49 2.90
C VAL A 142 -2.92 -11.40 2.18
N GLU A 143 -2.14 -12.47 2.27
CA GLU A 143 -0.90 -12.65 1.52
C GLU A 143 -1.10 -13.72 0.44
N ASP A 144 -0.68 -13.42 -0.78
CA ASP A 144 -0.66 -14.38 -1.88
C ASP A 144 0.43 -14.01 -2.90
N ASN A 145 1.43 -14.87 -3.05
CA ASN A 145 2.61 -14.62 -3.86
C ASN A 145 3.29 -13.27 -3.49
N ASN A 146 3.40 -12.36 -4.45
CA ASN A 146 3.95 -11.03 -4.26
C ASN A 146 2.86 -9.95 -3.97
N LEU A 147 1.73 -10.34 -3.41
CA LEU A 147 0.65 -9.45 -3.00
C LEU A 147 0.39 -9.57 -1.50
N ILE A 148 0.42 -8.45 -0.78
CA ILE A 148 -0.09 -8.32 0.59
C ILE A 148 -1.17 -7.26 0.59
N SER A 149 -2.40 -7.63 0.88
CA SER A 149 -3.54 -6.70 0.90
C SER A 149 -4.11 -6.56 2.31
N GLY A 150 -4.45 -5.32 2.71
CA GLY A 150 -5.08 -5.00 3.98
C GLY A 150 -6.55 -4.60 3.80
N LYS A 151 -7.41 -4.98 4.75
CA LYS A 151 -8.86 -4.74 4.66
C LYS A 151 -9.23 -3.27 4.73
N GLY A 152 -8.53 -2.48 5.52
CA GLY A 152 -8.81 -1.05 5.68
C GLY A 152 -8.28 -0.47 6.97
N LEU A 153 -8.68 0.75 7.29
CA LEU A 153 -8.14 1.55 8.38
C LEU A 153 -8.04 0.81 9.71
N GLY A 154 -9.09 0.09 10.12
CA GLY A 154 -9.09 -0.66 11.39
C GLY A 154 -8.04 -1.77 11.47
N HIS A 155 -7.45 -2.16 10.35
CA HIS A 155 -6.41 -3.19 10.23
C HIS A 155 -5.08 -2.62 9.67
N ALA A 156 -4.87 -1.31 9.74
CA ALA A 156 -3.66 -0.67 9.21
C ALA A 156 -2.40 -1.11 9.99
N PHE A 157 -2.51 -1.35 11.30
CA PHE A 157 -1.40 -1.89 12.09
C PHE A 157 -1.11 -3.34 11.72
N ASP A 158 -2.14 -4.19 11.61
CA ASP A 158 -1.97 -5.59 11.17
C ASP A 158 -1.26 -5.64 9.81
N PHE A 159 -1.71 -4.81 8.86
CA PHE A 159 -1.13 -4.70 7.54
C PHE A 159 0.34 -4.26 7.58
N ALA A 160 0.65 -3.17 8.30
CA ALA A 160 2.00 -2.64 8.38
C ALA A 160 2.99 -3.61 9.06
N LEU A 161 2.54 -4.29 10.13
CA LEU A 161 3.36 -5.27 10.85
C LEU A 161 3.56 -6.54 10.02
N THR A 162 2.52 -7.06 9.34
CA THR A 162 2.64 -8.19 8.41
C THR A 162 3.63 -7.87 7.27
N LEU A 163 3.51 -6.69 6.66
CA LEU A 163 4.44 -6.23 5.63
C LEU A 163 5.88 -6.16 6.18
N SER A 164 6.05 -5.63 7.39
CA SER A 164 7.36 -5.54 8.05
C SER A 164 7.98 -6.91 8.29
N ALA A 165 7.20 -7.87 8.78
CA ALA A 165 7.64 -9.25 9.02
C ALA A 165 8.08 -9.93 7.71
N HIS A 166 7.30 -9.74 6.65
CA HIS A 166 7.63 -10.24 5.31
C HIS A 166 8.97 -9.66 4.80
N LEU A 167 9.18 -8.35 4.96
CA LEU A 167 10.40 -7.68 4.48
C LEU A 167 11.65 -8.00 5.29
N LEU A 168 11.49 -8.23 6.59
CA LEU A 168 12.60 -8.59 7.48
C LEU A 168 12.91 -10.09 7.42
N GLY A 169 11.95 -10.92 7.01
CA GLY A 169 12.05 -12.38 7.04
C GLY A 169 12.14 -12.95 8.47
N ASP A 170 11.74 -12.16 9.47
CA ASP A 170 11.77 -12.49 10.89
C ASP A 170 10.65 -11.75 11.64
N ASP A 171 9.81 -12.48 12.35
CA ASP A 171 8.70 -11.93 13.13
C ASP A 171 9.15 -11.36 14.49
N ALA A 172 10.29 -11.80 15.04
CA ALA A 172 10.68 -11.43 16.39
C ALA A 172 10.81 -9.91 16.60
N PRO A 173 11.57 -9.16 15.76
CA PRO A 173 11.68 -7.71 15.93
C PRO A 173 10.34 -7.00 15.73
N VAL A 174 9.44 -7.58 14.93
CA VAL A 174 8.11 -7.01 14.69
C VAL A 174 7.20 -7.19 15.89
N ARG A 175 7.23 -8.37 16.54
CA ARG A 175 6.50 -8.63 17.79
C ARG A 175 6.97 -7.74 18.93
N ASP A 176 8.29 -7.63 19.09
CA ASP A 176 8.88 -6.73 20.09
C ASP A 176 8.46 -5.28 19.88
N HIS A 177 8.40 -4.86 18.60
CA HIS A 177 7.93 -3.52 18.27
C HIS A 177 6.44 -3.33 18.50
N ALA A 178 5.59 -4.31 18.14
CA ALA A 178 4.15 -4.26 18.41
C ALA A 178 3.89 -4.14 19.92
N GLU A 179 4.59 -4.91 20.76
CA GLU A 179 4.50 -4.80 22.21
C GLU A 179 4.94 -3.42 22.72
N HIS A 180 6.03 -2.87 22.15
CA HIS A 180 6.53 -1.55 22.52
C HIS A 180 5.52 -0.42 22.26
N ILE A 181 4.73 -0.52 21.20
CA ILE A 181 3.67 0.44 20.86
C ILE A 181 2.30 0.06 21.47
N TYR A 182 2.27 -0.94 22.37
CA TYR A 182 1.05 -1.44 23.03
C TYR A 182 0.01 -2.02 22.06
N TYR A 183 0.44 -2.53 20.92
CA TYR A 183 -0.43 -3.20 19.96
C TYR A 183 -0.35 -4.72 20.12
N ARG A 184 -1.50 -5.41 20.07
CA ARG A 184 -1.58 -6.87 20.13
C ARG A 184 -1.60 -7.43 18.72
N TRP A 185 -0.47 -7.90 18.28
CA TRP A 185 -0.27 -8.47 16.93
C TRP A 185 -0.05 -9.96 16.98
#